data_02754f4bed3ad4f91a08063f21ea64e4
#
_entry.id   02754f4bed3ad4f91a08063f21ea64e4
#
_cell.length_a   1.000
_cell.length_b   1.000
_cell.length_c   1.000
_cell.angle_alpha   90.00
_cell.angle_beta   90.00
_cell.angle_gamma   90.00
#
_symmetry.space_group_name_H-M   'P 1'
#
loop_
_entity.id
_entity.type
_entity.pdbx_description
1 polymer ?
#
loop_
_entity_poly.entity_id
_entity_poly.type
_entity_poly.pdbx_seq_one_letter_code
_entity_poly.pdbx_strand_id
1 'polypeptide(L)'
;MIDFSDTGRAGAANATYADLFRDGRAILSVLVILGAALHALQILVIAIIMPTIVGDIGGASYFAWPAMIYSVGAILGAASVGPVWDKFGRRRGYAFSGLAFLTATVASAVAPDMGTLIAARALQGVAGGLILGGAMALIGVLFDTALRRRILAIYQGTWMIVQLLGPLLGGAFAEIGWWRGSFWVMVPFVLALTIVSWLKI
;
A
#
# COMPACT_ATOMS: atom_id res chain seq x y z
N MET A 1 15.03 38.28 26.17
CA MET A 1 15.11 37.65 24.84
C MET A 1 15.11 36.17 25.10
N ILE A 2 13.91 35.52 25.04
CA ILE A 2 13.74 34.10 25.35
C ILE A 2 14.15 33.35 24.08
N ASP A 3 15.19 32.52 24.21
CA ASP A 3 15.68 31.69 23.10
C ASP A 3 14.72 30.49 22.90
N PHE A 4 13.91 30.54 21.83
CA PHE A 4 12.97 29.49 21.45
C PHE A 4 13.66 28.31 20.74
N SER A 5 14.98 28.33 20.56
CA SER A 5 15.72 27.30 19.84
C SER A 5 15.92 26.01 20.65
N ASP A 6 15.85 26.06 21.97
CA ASP A 6 16.20 24.93 22.85
C ASP A 6 15.03 24.05 23.25
N THR A 7 13.80 24.62 23.33
CA THR A 7 12.62 23.86 23.74
C THR A 7 12.15 22.86 22.65
N GLY A 8 12.36 23.19 21.38
CA GLY A 8 12.03 22.31 20.26
C GLY A 8 13.01 21.13 20.09
N ARG A 9 14.28 21.30 20.47
CA ARG A 9 15.32 20.26 20.35
C ARG A 9 15.25 19.23 21.47
N ALA A 10 14.91 19.62 22.69
CA ALA A 10 14.81 18.70 23.82
C ALA A 10 13.64 17.71 23.67
N GLY A 11 12.48 18.15 23.16
CA GLY A 11 11.35 17.27 22.86
C GLY A 11 11.62 16.31 21.69
N ALA A 12 12.40 16.72 20.70
CA ALA A 12 12.75 15.90 19.55
C ALA A 12 13.74 14.76 19.89
N ALA A 13 14.57 14.94 20.92
CA ALA A 13 15.56 13.93 21.32
C ALA A 13 14.97 12.74 22.07
N ASN A 14 13.81 12.90 22.72
CA ASN A 14 13.20 11.92 23.61
C ASN A 14 12.00 11.16 23.01
N ALA A 15 11.57 11.45 21.76
CA ALA A 15 10.50 10.68 21.12
C ALA A 15 10.92 9.20 20.98
N THR A 16 10.04 8.26 21.29
CA THR A 16 10.30 6.81 21.20
C THR A 16 9.45 6.19 20.10
N TYR A 17 9.77 4.95 19.69
CA TYR A 17 8.90 4.21 18.76
C TYR A 17 7.54 3.90 19.37
N ALA A 18 7.44 3.75 20.71
CA ALA A 18 6.20 3.54 21.43
C ALA A 18 5.23 4.73 21.28
N ASP A 19 5.74 5.95 21.11
CA ASP A 19 4.92 7.16 20.97
C ASP A 19 4.15 7.22 19.64
N LEU A 20 4.58 6.44 18.63
CA LEU A 20 3.83 6.23 17.39
C LEU A 20 2.52 5.49 17.61
N PHE A 21 2.42 4.73 18.71
CA PHE A 21 1.26 3.89 19.02
C PHE A 21 0.46 4.42 20.22
N ARG A 22 0.73 5.67 20.66
CA ARG A 22 0.01 6.37 21.73
C ARG A 22 -0.91 7.46 21.18
N ASP A 23 -1.77 7.99 21.99
CA ASP A 23 -2.60 9.20 21.75
C ASP A 23 -3.38 9.19 20.43
N GLY A 24 -3.98 8.04 20.07
CA GLY A 24 -4.76 7.91 18.82
C GLY A 24 -3.94 7.80 17.54
N ARG A 25 -2.60 7.94 17.61
CA ARG A 25 -1.68 7.82 16.45
C ARG A 25 -1.48 6.37 16.01
N ALA A 26 -1.77 5.40 16.88
CA ALA A 26 -1.61 3.97 16.60
C ALA A 26 -2.32 3.54 15.31
N ILE A 27 -3.54 3.99 15.12
CA ILE A 27 -4.35 3.63 13.95
C ILE A 27 -3.72 4.15 12.67
N LEU A 28 -3.25 5.41 12.67
CA LEU A 28 -2.59 6.01 11.52
C LEU A 28 -1.27 5.31 11.21
N SER A 29 -0.48 4.99 12.23
CA SER A 29 0.76 4.23 12.07
C SER A 29 0.49 2.86 11.46
N VAL A 30 -0.53 2.13 11.95
CA VAL A 30 -0.92 0.84 11.40
C VAL A 30 -1.41 0.96 9.96
N LEU A 31 -2.22 1.97 9.62
CA LEU A 31 -2.69 2.20 8.24
C LEU A 31 -1.53 2.46 7.27
N VAL A 32 -0.56 3.28 7.68
CA VAL A 32 0.63 3.57 6.88
C VAL A 32 1.45 2.32 6.63
N ILE A 33 1.72 1.54 7.69
CA ILE A 33 2.52 0.31 7.61
C ILE A 33 1.80 -0.74 6.76
N LEU A 34 0.51 -0.96 7.02
CA LEU A 34 -0.30 -1.94 6.28
C LEU A 34 -0.44 -1.56 4.81
N GLY A 35 -0.70 -0.28 4.51
CA GLY A 35 -0.76 0.22 3.15
C GLY A 35 0.56 0.03 2.39
N ALA A 36 1.69 0.31 3.04
CA ALA A 36 3.02 0.07 2.48
C ALA A 36 3.28 -1.41 2.21
N ALA A 37 2.96 -2.28 3.17
CA ALA A 37 3.15 -3.72 3.05
C ALA A 37 2.32 -4.30 1.90
N LEU A 38 1.03 -3.95 1.83
CA LEU A 38 0.14 -4.41 0.76
C LEU A 38 0.60 -3.94 -0.62
N HIS A 39 1.03 -2.67 -0.73
CA HIS A 39 1.54 -2.13 -1.99
C HIS A 39 2.83 -2.84 -2.43
N ALA A 40 3.78 -3.04 -1.51
CA ALA A 40 5.03 -3.73 -1.80
C ALA A 40 4.83 -5.20 -2.18
N LEU A 41 3.94 -5.92 -1.47
CA LEU A 41 3.59 -7.30 -1.80
C LEU A 41 3.03 -7.44 -3.21
N GLN A 42 2.15 -6.52 -3.64
CA GLN A 42 1.55 -6.54 -4.97
C GLN A 42 2.58 -6.38 -6.09
N ILE A 43 3.66 -5.64 -5.87
CA ILE A 43 4.74 -5.49 -6.84
C ILE A 43 5.59 -6.76 -6.94
N LEU A 44 5.92 -7.37 -5.80
CA LEU A 44 6.84 -8.49 -5.75
C LEU A 44 6.18 -9.82 -6.12
N VAL A 45 5.02 -10.08 -5.58
CA VAL A 45 4.32 -11.36 -5.77
C VAL A 45 3.95 -11.57 -7.24
N ILE A 46 3.47 -10.52 -7.95
CA ILE A 46 3.06 -10.64 -9.36
C ILE A 46 4.21 -11.13 -10.26
N ALA A 47 5.43 -10.65 -10.04
CA ALA A 47 6.58 -11.04 -10.84
C ALA A 47 6.91 -12.53 -10.71
N ILE A 48 6.66 -13.10 -9.53
CA ILE A 48 6.96 -14.50 -9.23
C ILE A 48 5.88 -15.44 -9.76
N ILE A 49 4.59 -15.06 -9.63
CA ILE A 49 3.47 -15.89 -10.06
C ILE A 49 3.17 -15.76 -11.57
N MET A 50 3.80 -14.83 -12.29
CA MET A 50 3.53 -14.61 -13.73
C MET A 50 3.68 -15.86 -14.60
N PRO A 51 4.70 -16.72 -14.45
CA PRO A 51 4.78 -17.97 -15.22
C PRO A 51 3.55 -18.87 -15.02
N THR A 52 3.07 -19.00 -13.77
CA THR A 52 1.89 -19.78 -13.43
C THR A 52 0.61 -19.15 -14.01
N ILE A 53 0.49 -17.83 -13.98
CA ILE A 53 -0.62 -17.08 -14.61
C ILE A 53 -0.66 -17.36 -16.12
N VAL A 54 0.47 -17.20 -16.82
CA VAL A 54 0.56 -17.44 -18.26
C VAL A 54 0.24 -18.88 -18.61
N GLY A 55 0.64 -19.84 -17.77
CA GLY A 55 0.30 -21.25 -17.95
C GLY A 55 -1.20 -21.53 -17.83
N ASP A 56 -1.93 -20.77 -16.99
CA ASP A 56 -3.37 -20.96 -16.74
C ASP A 56 -4.27 -20.19 -17.71
N ILE A 57 -4.02 -18.88 -17.90
CA ILE A 57 -4.89 -18.01 -18.71
C ILE A 57 -4.26 -17.52 -20.02
N GLY A 58 -3.08 -17.99 -20.35
CA GLY A 58 -2.36 -17.60 -21.57
C GLY A 58 -1.80 -16.18 -21.53
N GLY A 59 -1.56 -15.60 -22.72
CA GLY A 59 -1.15 -14.21 -22.84
C GLY A 59 0.36 -13.99 -22.66
N ALA A 60 1.21 -14.94 -23.06
CA ALA A 60 2.68 -14.84 -22.92
C ALA A 60 3.28 -13.53 -23.47
N SER A 61 2.70 -13.00 -24.56
CA SER A 61 3.11 -11.72 -25.17
C SER A 61 2.92 -10.52 -24.23
N TYR A 62 2.10 -10.65 -23.21
CA TYR A 62 1.77 -9.61 -22.23
C TYR A 62 2.42 -9.86 -20.87
N PHE A 63 3.42 -10.74 -20.77
CA PHE A 63 4.04 -11.19 -19.54
C PHE A 63 4.42 -10.04 -18.57
N ALA A 64 5.01 -8.98 -19.08
CA ALA A 64 5.46 -7.85 -18.27
C ALA A 64 4.36 -6.82 -17.94
N TRP A 65 3.25 -6.83 -18.70
CA TRP A 65 2.23 -5.78 -18.63
C TRP A 65 1.55 -5.65 -17.26
N PRO A 66 1.16 -6.74 -16.57
CA PRO A 66 0.50 -6.63 -15.26
C PRO A 66 1.35 -5.91 -14.20
N ALA A 67 2.67 -6.10 -14.24
CA ALA A 67 3.58 -5.40 -13.33
C ALA A 67 3.82 -3.95 -13.75
N MET A 68 4.03 -3.71 -15.05
CA MET A 68 4.28 -2.37 -15.59
C MET A 68 3.09 -1.44 -15.40
N ILE A 69 1.88 -1.89 -15.77
CA ILE A 69 0.67 -1.05 -15.68
C ILE A 69 0.31 -0.74 -14.24
N TYR A 70 0.54 -1.66 -13.32
CA TYR A 70 0.41 -1.41 -11.89
C TYR A 70 1.35 -0.28 -11.44
N SER A 71 2.62 -0.33 -11.84
CA SER A 71 3.62 0.68 -11.47
C SER A 71 3.29 2.06 -12.04
N VAL A 72 2.90 2.12 -13.31
CA VAL A 72 2.44 3.37 -13.94
C VAL A 72 1.20 3.91 -13.23
N GLY A 73 0.22 3.05 -12.96
CA GLY A 73 -0.96 3.40 -12.20
C GLY A 73 -0.62 3.95 -10.80
N ALA A 74 0.34 3.33 -10.12
CA ALA A 74 0.77 3.78 -8.80
C ALA A 74 1.40 5.18 -8.81
N ILE A 75 2.19 5.51 -9.83
CA ILE A 75 2.74 6.86 -10.01
C ILE A 75 1.60 7.87 -10.21
N LEU A 76 0.67 7.57 -11.11
CA LEU A 76 -0.49 8.42 -11.38
C LEU A 76 -1.37 8.60 -10.14
N GLY A 77 -1.62 7.52 -9.41
CA GLY A 77 -2.37 7.55 -8.16
C GLY A 77 -1.71 8.42 -7.09
N ALA A 78 -0.40 8.25 -6.89
CA ALA A 78 0.35 9.04 -5.92
C ALA A 78 0.34 10.54 -6.27
N ALA A 79 0.47 10.89 -7.55
CA ALA A 79 0.37 12.27 -8.03
C ALA A 79 -1.03 12.87 -7.86
N SER A 80 -2.08 12.03 -7.84
CA SER A 80 -3.48 12.43 -7.76
C SER A 80 -3.99 12.62 -6.32
N VAL A 81 -3.18 12.41 -5.30
CA VAL A 81 -3.61 12.52 -3.88
C VAL A 81 -4.15 13.90 -3.55
N GLY A 82 -3.46 14.98 -3.95
CA GLY A 82 -3.90 16.36 -3.72
C GLY A 82 -5.29 16.63 -4.30
N PRO A 83 -5.47 16.53 -5.62
CA PRO A 83 -6.77 16.73 -6.27
C PRO A 83 -7.91 15.86 -5.71
N VAL A 84 -7.62 14.60 -5.36
CA VAL A 84 -8.62 13.70 -4.77
C VAL A 84 -9.04 14.17 -3.37
N TRP A 85 -8.08 14.59 -2.55
CA TRP A 85 -8.36 15.08 -1.20
C TRP A 85 -9.01 16.46 -1.17
N ASP A 86 -8.67 17.33 -2.11
CA ASP A 86 -9.34 18.63 -2.26
C ASP A 86 -10.83 18.45 -2.61
N LYS A 87 -11.14 17.46 -3.46
CA LYS A 87 -12.52 17.21 -3.91
C LYS A 87 -13.35 16.41 -2.90
N PHE A 88 -12.81 15.38 -2.28
CA PHE A 88 -13.56 14.43 -1.45
C PHE A 88 -13.24 14.52 0.05
N GLY A 89 -12.22 15.29 0.40
CA GLY A 89 -11.64 15.31 1.74
C GLY A 89 -10.72 14.10 2.02
N ARG A 90 -9.84 14.25 3.00
CA ARG A 90 -8.82 13.23 3.33
C ARG A 90 -9.42 11.88 3.69
N ARG A 91 -10.41 11.87 4.59
CA ARG A 91 -11.09 10.65 5.06
C ARG A 91 -11.72 9.86 3.92
N ARG A 92 -12.60 10.51 3.15
CA ARG A 92 -13.32 9.85 2.05
C ARG A 92 -12.37 9.47 0.93
N GLY A 93 -11.43 10.35 0.58
CA GLY A 93 -10.44 10.08 -0.46
C GLY A 93 -9.60 8.83 -0.15
N TYR A 94 -9.13 8.70 1.10
CA TYR A 94 -8.36 7.53 1.51
C TYR A 94 -9.22 6.25 1.56
N ALA A 95 -10.45 6.34 2.07
CA ALA A 95 -11.38 5.21 2.12
C ALA A 95 -11.82 4.73 0.72
N PHE A 96 -12.09 5.66 -0.22
CA PHE A 96 -12.36 5.32 -1.63
C PHE A 96 -11.16 4.65 -2.30
N SER A 97 -9.94 5.09 -1.99
CA SER A 97 -8.73 4.42 -2.48
C SER A 97 -8.62 2.99 -1.96
N GLY A 98 -8.94 2.76 -0.68
CA GLY A 98 -9.01 1.42 -0.09
C GLY A 98 -10.06 0.54 -0.77
N LEU A 99 -11.26 1.07 -1.01
CA LEU A 99 -12.33 0.35 -1.71
C LEU A 99 -11.96 0.02 -3.16
N ALA A 100 -11.38 0.97 -3.89
CA ALA A 100 -10.90 0.74 -5.25
C ALA A 100 -9.78 -0.31 -5.28
N PHE A 101 -8.87 -0.27 -4.30
CA PHE A 101 -7.82 -1.28 -4.18
C PHE A 101 -8.37 -2.67 -3.88
N LEU A 102 -9.39 -2.75 -3.00
CA LEU A 102 -10.09 -3.99 -2.68
C LEU A 102 -10.78 -4.59 -3.91
N THR A 103 -11.59 -3.78 -4.60
CA THR A 103 -12.32 -4.25 -5.80
C THR A 103 -11.36 -4.70 -6.90
N ALA A 104 -10.26 -3.97 -7.11
CA ALA A 104 -9.24 -4.34 -8.08
C ALA A 104 -8.46 -5.61 -7.67
N THR A 105 -8.23 -5.81 -6.36
CA THR A 105 -7.60 -7.05 -5.85
C THR A 105 -8.50 -8.25 -6.10
N VAL A 106 -9.80 -8.13 -5.81
CA VAL A 106 -10.78 -9.19 -6.11
C VAL A 106 -10.90 -9.43 -7.61
N ALA A 107 -10.97 -8.37 -8.43
CA ALA A 107 -11.00 -8.49 -9.89
C ALA A 107 -9.76 -9.23 -10.44
N SER A 108 -8.57 -8.95 -9.88
CA SER A 108 -7.34 -9.69 -10.22
C SER A 108 -7.42 -11.16 -9.83
N ALA A 109 -7.99 -11.47 -8.66
CA ALA A 109 -8.15 -12.86 -8.17
C ALA A 109 -9.09 -13.71 -9.05
N VAL A 110 -10.10 -13.08 -9.66
CA VAL A 110 -11.10 -13.78 -10.49
C VAL A 110 -10.89 -13.57 -11.99
N ALA A 111 -9.80 -12.95 -12.41
CA ALA A 111 -9.54 -12.65 -13.81
C ALA A 111 -9.57 -13.91 -14.70
N PRO A 112 -10.44 -13.97 -15.74
CA PRO A 112 -10.54 -15.11 -16.62
C PRO A 112 -9.49 -15.10 -17.74
N ASP A 113 -8.92 -13.96 -18.05
CA ASP A 113 -7.96 -13.74 -19.13
C ASP A 113 -6.95 -12.64 -18.77
N MET A 114 -5.89 -12.55 -19.57
CA MET A 114 -4.79 -11.59 -19.36
C MET A 114 -5.25 -10.14 -19.51
N GLY A 115 -6.19 -9.84 -20.40
CA GLY A 115 -6.70 -8.48 -20.60
C GLY A 115 -7.43 -7.96 -19.36
N THR A 116 -8.31 -8.80 -18.80
CA THR A 116 -9.01 -8.51 -17.53
C THR A 116 -8.03 -8.34 -16.38
N LEU A 117 -7.00 -9.19 -16.30
CA LEU A 117 -5.96 -9.04 -15.28
C LEU A 117 -5.22 -7.71 -15.42
N ILE A 118 -4.81 -7.32 -16.62
CA ILE A 118 -4.12 -6.05 -16.89
C ILE A 118 -5.00 -4.86 -16.47
N ALA A 119 -6.30 -4.88 -16.84
CA ALA A 119 -7.23 -3.81 -16.47
C ALA A 119 -7.41 -3.71 -14.95
N ALA A 120 -7.56 -4.85 -14.27
CA ALA A 120 -7.63 -4.90 -12.81
C ALA A 120 -6.33 -4.37 -12.16
N ARG A 121 -5.17 -4.72 -12.70
CA ARG A 121 -3.87 -4.23 -12.24
C ARG A 121 -3.68 -2.73 -12.44
N ALA A 122 -4.20 -2.15 -13.52
CA ALA A 122 -4.20 -0.71 -13.73
C ALA A 122 -4.97 0.03 -12.61
N LEU A 123 -6.20 -0.41 -12.34
CA LEU A 123 -7.02 0.15 -11.26
C LEU A 123 -6.36 -0.05 -9.89
N GLN A 124 -5.82 -1.25 -9.66
CA GLN A 124 -5.13 -1.59 -8.41
C GLN A 124 -3.89 -0.72 -8.21
N GLY A 125 -3.13 -0.44 -9.28
CA GLY A 125 -2.00 0.47 -9.25
C GLY A 125 -2.41 1.88 -8.84
N VAL A 126 -3.40 2.48 -9.51
CA VAL A 126 -3.90 3.83 -9.18
C VAL A 126 -4.36 3.90 -7.72
N ALA A 127 -5.16 2.93 -7.28
CA ALA A 127 -5.65 2.88 -5.92
C ALA A 127 -4.51 2.69 -4.89
N GLY A 128 -3.55 1.82 -5.18
CA GLY A 128 -2.36 1.61 -4.36
C GLY A 128 -1.48 2.85 -4.26
N GLY A 129 -1.32 3.57 -5.37
CA GLY A 129 -0.62 4.86 -5.40
C GLY A 129 -1.30 5.93 -4.56
N LEU A 130 -2.64 6.02 -4.61
CA LEU A 130 -3.41 6.92 -3.75
C LEU A 130 -3.25 6.56 -2.27
N ILE A 131 -3.25 5.28 -1.91
CA ILE A 131 -3.01 4.83 -0.53
C ILE A 131 -1.60 5.22 -0.08
N LEU A 132 -0.58 4.94 -0.91
CA LEU A 132 0.82 5.20 -0.59
C LEU A 132 1.10 6.70 -0.48
N GLY A 133 0.70 7.47 -1.47
CA GLY A 133 0.87 8.93 -1.48
C GLY A 133 0.07 9.60 -0.36
N GLY A 134 -1.15 9.12 -0.10
CA GLY A 134 -1.98 9.55 1.01
C GLY A 134 -1.34 9.24 2.37
N ALA A 135 -0.74 8.07 2.53
CA ALA A 135 0.02 7.71 3.73
C ALA A 135 1.19 8.69 3.97
N MET A 136 1.95 9.02 2.92
CA MET A 136 3.05 10.00 3.01
C MET A 136 2.54 11.40 3.37
N ALA A 137 1.41 11.82 2.78
CA ALA A 137 0.79 13.11 3.11
C ALA A 137 0.30 13.14 4.57
N LEU A 138 -0.32 12.06 5.06
CA LEU A 138 -0.75 11.94 6.47
C LEU A 138 0.43 12.00 7.43
N ILE A 139 1.53 11.32 7.12
CA ILE A 139 2.77 11.41 7.92
C ILE A 139 3.23 12.87 7.99
N GLY A 140 3.19 13.58 6.87
CA GLY A 140 3.59 14.99 6.80
C GLY A 140 2.79 15.93 7.68
N VAL A 141 1.49 15.68 7.81
CA VAL A 141 0.55 16.57 8.51
C VAL A 141 0.37 16.20 9.99
N LEU A 142 0.41 14.90 10.32
CA LEU A 142 -0.04 14.40 11.64
C LEU A 142 1.11 14.06 12.59
N PHE A 143 2.32 13.89 12.07
CA PHE A 143 3.48 13.56 12.89
C PHE A 143 4.46 14.75 12.94
N ASP A 144 4.92 15.08 14.14
CA ASP A 144 6.01 16.05 14.35
C ASP A 144 7.33 15.52 13.74
N THR A 145 8.33 16.38 13.63
CA THR A 145 9.60 16.06 12.95
C THR A 145 10.32 14.84 13.53
N ALA A 146 10.20 14.61 14.85
CA ALA A 146 10.88 13.49 15.51
C ALA A 146 10.16 12.16 15.23
N LEU A 147 8.84 12.13 15.37
CA LEU A 147 8.01 10.96 15.08
C LEU A 147 7.95 10.65 13.59
N ARG A 148 7.98 11.69 12.74
CA ARG A 148 8.05 11.52 11.26
C ARG A 148 9.26 10.70 10.84
N ARG A 149 10.44 10.97 11.39
CA ARG A 149 11.64 10.18 11.11
C ARG A 149 11.48 8.72 11.51
N ARG A 150 10.82 8.44 12.62
CA ARG A 150 10.61 7.08 13.13
C ARG A 150 9.59 6.30 12.31
N ILE A 151 8.44 6.91 11.96
CA ILE A 151 7.44 6.24 11.13
C ILE A 151 8.00 5.96 9.71
N LEU A 152 8.81 6.85 9.16
CA LEU A 152 9.50 6.63 7.89
C LEU A 152 10.53 5.49 8.00
N ALA A 153 11.22 5.36 9.11
CA ALA A 153 12.13 4.23 9.35
C ALA A 153 11.36 2.90 9.41
N ILE A 154 10.21 2.85 10.11
CA ILE A 154 9.34 1.66 10.11
C ILE A 154 8.80 1.37 8.70
N TYR A 155 8.36 2.41 8.00
CA TYR A 155 7.91 2.28 6.61
C TYR A 155 8.98 1.64 5.72
N GLN A 156 10.23 2.10 5.79
CA GLN A 156 11.34 1.51 5.05
C GLN A 156 11.67 0.08 5.52
N GLY A 157 11.64 -0.17 6.82
CA GLY A 157 11.78 -1.51 7.39
C GLY A 157 10.70 -2.47 6.89
N THR A 158 9.46 -2.00 6.74
CA THR A 158 8.36 -2.79 6.16
C THR A 158 8.69 -3.23 4.74
N TRP A 159 9.23 -2.34 3.90
CA TRP A 159 9.68 -2.69 2.55
C TRP A 159 10.75 -3.78 2.57
N MET A 160 11.73 -3.70 3.47
CA MET A 160 12.78 -4.74 3.60
C MET A 160 12.19 -6.10 3.98
N ILE A 161 11.28 -6.14 4.95
CA ILE A 161 10.60 -7.36 5.38
C ILE A 161 9.79 -7.95 4.22
N VAL A 162 9.03 -7.13 3.51
CA VAL A 162 8.21 -7.57 2.39
C VAL A 162 9.06 -8.08 1.22
N GLN A 163 10.22 -7.49 0.97
CA GLN A 163 11.17 -8.00 -0.04
C GLN A 163 11.64 -9.42 0.27
N LEU A 164 11.73 -9.80 1.53
CA LEU A 164 12.08 -11.16 1.95
C LEU A 164 10.88 -12.10 1.90
N LEU A 165 9.71 -11.64 2.37
CA LEU A 165 8.49 -12.44 2.44
C LEU A 165 7.75 -12.57 1.10
N GLY A 166 7.86 -11.58 0.23
CA GLY A 166 7.20 -11.57 -1.08
C GLY A 166 7.53 -12.77 -1.95
N PRO A 167 8.83 -13.08 -2.16
CA PRO A 167 9.24 -14.27 -2.89
C PRO A 167 8.75 -15.59 -2.23
N LEU A 168 8.75 -15.65 -0.91
CA LEU A 168 8.28 -16.84 -0.19
C LEU A 168 6.78 -17.08 -0.42
N LEU A 169 5.97 -16.03 -0.29
CA LEU A 169 4.53 -16.10 -0.54
C LEU A 169 4.22 -16.38 -2.02
N GLY A 170 4.85 -15.62 -2.92
CA GLY A 170 4.67 -15.81 -4.36
C GLY A 170 5.10 -17.21 -4.81
N GLY A 171 6.24 -17.68 -4.33
CA GLY A 171 6.76 -19.01 -4.62
C GLY A 171 5.82 -20.12 -4.13
N ALA A 172 5.33 -20.03 -2.90
CA ALA A 172 4.39 -21.02 -2.36
C ALA A 172 3.11 -21.14 -3.21
N PHE A 173 2.52 -20.01 -3.64
CA PHE A 173 1.35 -20.03 -4.51
C PHE A 173 1.67 -20.50 -5.93
N ALA A 174 2.86 -20.22 -6.44
CA ALA A 174 3.31 -20.71 -7.74
C ALA A 174 3.51 -22.25 -7.73
N GLU A 175 4.13 -22.80 -6.67
CA GLU A 175 4.36 -24.24 -6.52
C GLU A 175 3.06 -25.05 -6.50
N ILE A 176 2.04 -24.58 -5.76
CA ILE A 176 0.75 -25.27 -5.71
C ILE A 176 -0.14 -24.99 -6.93
N GLY A 177 0.33 -24.18 -7.90
CA GLY A 177 -0.43 -23.82 -9.10
C GLY A 177 -1.65 -22.92 -8.85
N TRP A 178 -1.81 -22.39 -7.64
CA TRP A 178 -2.97 -21.57 -7.25
C TRP A 178 -2.61 -20.09 -7.14
N TRP A 179 -2.18 -19.49 -8.25
CA TRP A 179 -1.79 -18.07 -8.29
C TRP A 179 -2.89 -17.11 -7.82
N ARG A 180 -4.17 -17.44 -8.02
CA ARG A 180 -5.30 -16.64 -7.53
C ARG A 180 -5.32 -16.51 -6.02
N GLY A 181 -4.82 -17.49 -5.29
CA GLY A 181 -4.69 -17.49 -3.83
C GLY A 181 -3.81 -16.36 -3.32
N SER A 182 -2.81 -15.96 -4.08
CA SER A 182 -1.95 -14.83 -3.72
C SER A 182 -2.71 -13.50 -3.62
N PHE A 183 -3.75 -13.30 -4.41
CA PHE A 183 -4.65 -12.14 -4.31
C PHE A 183 -5.68 -12.33 -3.19
N TRP A 184 -6.27 -13.53 -3.07
CA TRP A 184 -7.27 -13.81 -2.05
C TRP A 184 -6.74 -13.65 -0.63
N VAL A 185 -5.50 -14.04 -0.36
CA VAL A 185 -4.89 -13.88 0.97
C VAL A 185 -4.73 -12.41 1.36
N MET A 186 -4.65 -11.50 0.39
CA MET A 186 -4.53 -10.07 0.65
C MET A 186 -5.88 -9.38 0.92
N VAL A 187 -6.99 -9.97 0.45
CA VAL A 187 -8.35 -9.38 0.58
C VAL A 187 -8.70 -9.02 2.03
N PRO A 188 -8.52 -9.89 3.06
CA PRO A 188 -8.86 -9.53 4.43
C PRO A 188 -8.06 -8.34 4.96
N PHE A 189 -6.79 -8.21 4.58
CA PHE A 189 -5.94 -7.10 5.01
C PHE A 189 -6.34 -5.79 4.32
N VAL A 190 -6.66 -5.84 3.03
CA VAL A 190 -7.17 -4.68 2.28
C VAL A 190 -8.54 -4.25 2.81
N LEU A 191 -9.41 -5.21 3.14
CA LEU A 191 -10.69 -4.94 3.76
C LEU A 191 -10.52 -4.26 5.12
N ALA A 192 -9.62 -4.78 5.97
CA ALA A 192 -9.30 -4.17 7.26
C ALA A 192 -8.78 -2.73 7.09
N LEU A 193 -7.86 -2.49 6.15
CA LEU A 193 -7.36 -1.15 5.83
C LEU A 193 -8.52 -0.22 5.42
N THR A 194 -9.42 -0.69 4.56
CA THR A 194 -10.57 0.09 4.06
C THR A 194 -11.53 0.45 5.19
N ILE A 195 -11.89 -0.53 6.03
CA ILE A 195 -12.80 -0.31 7.17
C ILE A 195 -12.19 0.66 8.18
N VAL A 196 -10.93 0.44 8.56
CA VAL A 196 -10.24 1.30 9.53
C VAL A 196 -10.11 2.72 8.99
N SER A 197 -9.81 2.88 7.70
CA SER A 197 -9.76 4.19 7.05
C SER A 197 -11.11 4.90 7.09
N TRP A 198 -12.20 4.17 6.85
CA TRP A 198 -13.55 4.72 6.90
C TRP A 198 -13.97 5.17 8.28
N LEU A 199 -13.57 4.44 9.33
CA LEU A 199 -14.02 4.67 10.70
C LEU A 199 -13.16 5.70 11.46
N LYS A 200 -11.86 5.84 11.11
CA LYS A 200 -10.88 6.47 11.99
C LYS A 200 -10.05 7.61 11.38
N ILE A 201 -10.07 7.82 10.05
CA ILE A 201 -9.53 9.00 9.40
C ILE A 201 -10.63 10.04 9.25
#